data_64fab8dc6fcbff6a091fe0d76845b169
#
_entry.id   64fab8dc6fcbff6a091fe0d76845b169
#
_cell.length_a   1.000
_cell.length_b   1.000
_cell.length_c   1.000
_cell.angle_alpha   90.00
_cell.angle_beta   90.00
_cell.angle_gamma   90.00
#
_symmetry.space_group_name_H-M   'P 1'
#
loop_
_entity.id
_entity.type
_entity.pdbx_description
1 polymer ?
#
loop_
_entity_poly.entity_id
_entity_poly.type
_entity_poly.pdbx_seq_one_letter_code
_entity_poly.pdbx_strand_id
1 'polypeptide(L)'
;VVVEVAAFLEHRMTACETAGIPRSKLLLDPGFGFGKSATHNLRLLAGLSRLAELGPPLLVGLSRKSLIGKLLGRGVDERLPASLGLAVLAAERGASIIRTHDVAATVDAVAMWQSMEEAVLSDE
;
A
#
# COMPACT_ATOMS: atom_id res chain seq x y z
N VAL A 1 -15.51 1.81 0.62
CA VAL A 1 -14.38 0.86 0.57
C VAL A 1 -13.39 1.10 1.70
N VAL A 2 -12.89 2.31 1.86
CA VAL A 2 -11.90 2.62 2.90
C VAL A 2 -12.48 2.42 4.30
N VAL A 3 -13.69 2.92 4.53
CA VAL A 3 -14.35 2.80 5.83
C VAL A 3 -14.56 1.33 6.22
N GLU A 4 -14.99 0.52 5.26
CA GLU A 4 -15.22 -0.90 5.49
C GLU A 4 -13.93 -1.65 5.78
N VAL A 5 -12.87 -1.36 5.04
CA VAL A 5 -11.56 -1.98 5.26
C VAL A 5 -11.00 -1.54 6.60
N ALA A 6 -11.12 -0.26 6.95
CA ALA A 6 -10.67 0.23 8.25
C ALA A 6 -11.41 -0.47 9.41
N ALA A 7 -12.71 -0.62 9.29
CA ALA A 7 -13.51 -1.31 10.31
C ALA A 7 -13.11 -2.79 10.43
N PHE A 8 -12.88 -3.44 9.30
CA PHE A 8 -12.44 -4.84 9.29
C PHE A 8 -11.09 -5.00 9.97
N LEU A 9 -10.12 -4.14 9.65
CA LEU A 9 -8.79 -4.19 10.24
C LEU A 9 -8.83 -3.91 11.75
N GLU A 10 -9.63 -2.93 12.17
CA GLU A 10 -9.79 -2.61 13.59
C GLU A 10 -10.37 -3.82 14.35
N HIS A 11 -11.34 -4.47 13.77
CA HIS A 11 -11.93 -5.66 14.35
C HIS A 11 -10.90 -6.80 14.48
N ARG A 12 -10.07 -6.97 13.45
CA ARG A 12 -9.02 -8.00 13.48
C ARG A 12 -7.93 -7.67 14.49
N MET A 13 -7.57 -6.39 14.65
CA MET A 13 -6.60 -5.98 15.66
C MET A 13 -7.12 -6.29 17.06
N THR A 14 -8.38 -6.01 17.32
CA THR A 14 -9.00 -6.33 18.60
C THR A 14 -8.99 -7.83 18.87
N ALA A 15 -9.28 -8.64 17.86
CA ALA A 15 -9.23 -10.09 17.98
C ALA A 15 -7.81 -10.58 18.33
N CYS A 16 -6.80 -9.99 17.71
CA CYS A 16 -5.39 -10.31 18.03
C CYS A 16 -5.04 -9.96 19.47
N GLU A 17 -5.46 -8.78 19.93
CA GLU A 17 -5.21 -8.36 21.31
C GLU A 17 -5.89 -9.30 22.31
N THR A 18 -7.11 -9.68 22.05
CA THR A 18 -7.85 -10.64 22.87
C THR A 18 -7.12 -11.98 22.95
N ALA A 19 -6.46 -12.38 21.87
CA ALA A 19 -5.66 -13.61 21.81
C ALA A 19 -4.25 -13.46 22.42
N GLY A 20 -3.90 -12.27 22.90
CA GLY A 20 -2.62 -12.04 23.56
C GLY A 20 -1.54 -11.47 22.67
N ILE A 21 -1.86 -11.03 21.45
CA ILE A 21 -0.89 -10.42 20.53
C ILE A 21 -1.02 -8.90 20.61
N PRO A 22 0.00 -8.18 21.11
CA PRO A 22 -0.07 -6.72 21.23
C PRO A 22 -0.01 -6.05 19.84
N ARG A 23 -0.64 -4.87 19.75
CA ARG A 23 -0.66 -4.10 18.50
C ARG A 23 0.73 -3.77 17.97
N SER A 24 1.71 -3.65 18.84
CA SER A 24 3.10 -3.39 18.46
C SER A 24 3.73 -4.49 17.61
N LYS A 25 3.11 -5.67 17.55
CA LYS A 25 3.58 -6.79 16.75
C LYS A 25 2.78 -7.03 15.48
N LEU A 26 1.88 -6.10 15.14
CA LEU A 26 1.00 -6.25 13.98
C LEU A 26 1.48 -5.41 12.80
N LEU A 27 1.28 -5.95 11.61
CA LEU A 27 1.32 -5.23 10.35
C LEU A 27 -0.06 -5.34 9.74
N LEU A 28 -0.51 -4.30 9.05
CA LEU A 28 -1.81 -4.31 8.39
C LEU A 28 -1.65 -4.42 6.88
N ASP A 29 -2.38 -5.35 6.28
CA ASP A 29 -2.42 -5.51 4.83
C ASP A 29 -3.86 -5.25 4.36
N PRO A 30 -4.10 -4.17 3.61
CA PRO A 30 -5.45 -3.85 3.13
C PRO A 30 -6.02 -4.83 2.12
N GLY A 31 -5.20 -5.72 1.55
CA GLY A 31 -5.68 -6.75 0.65
C GLY A 31 -6.00 -6.27 -0.75
N PHE A 32 -5.12 -5.48 -1.36
CA PHE A 32 -5.30 -5.07 -2.74
C PHE A 32 -5.47 -6.28 -3.67
N GLY A 33 -6.46 -6.20 -4.55
CA GLY A 33 -6.76 -7.25 -5.52
C GLY A 33 -7.70 -8.34 -5.02
N PHE A 34 -7.89 -8.50 -3.72
CA PHE A 34 -8.71 -9.55 -3.17
C PHE A 34 -10.19 -9.14 -3.12
N GLY A 35 -11.01 -9.71 -4.03
CA GLY A 35 -12.43 -9.47 -4.06
C GLY A 35 -12.85 -8.04 -4.36
N LYS A 36 -11.95 -7.24 -4.93
CA LYS A 36 -12.20 -5.82 -5.19
C LYS A 36 -12.14 -5.53 -6.69
N SER A 37 -13.00 -4.62 -7.17
CA SER A 37 -12.91 -4.11 -8.52
C SER A 37 -11.71 -3.18 -8.68
N ALA A 38 -11.36 -2.85 -9.94
CA ALA A 38 -10.29 -1.89 -10.20
C ALA A 38 -10.57 -0.54 -9.53
N THR A 39 -11.81 -0.05 -9.62
CA THR A 39 -12.21 1.20 -8.98
C THR A 39 -12.10 1.14 -7.47
N HIS A 40 -12.52 0.02 -6.85
CA HIS A 40 -12.39 -0.15 -5.41
C HIS A 40 -10.94 -0.18 -4.96
N ASN A 41 -10.06 -0.81 -5.73
CA ASN A 41 -8.62 -0.81 -5.43
C ASN A 41 -8.02 0.60 -5.51
N LEU A 42 -8.43 1.40 -6.51
CA LEU A 42 -7.96 2.77 -6.62
C LEU A 42 -8.45 3.64 -5.48
N ARG A 43 -9.70 3.47 -5.06
CA ARG A 43 -10.26 4.19 -3.91
C ARG A 43 -9.54 3.81 -2.62
N LEU A 44 -9.21 2.52 -2.47
CA LEU A 44 -8.47 2.03 -1.32
C LEU A 44 -7.07 2.66 -1.29
N LEU A 45 -6.40 2.72 -2.42
CA LEU A 45 -5.09 3.36 -2.53
C LEU A 45 -5.17 4.85 -2.20
N ALA A 46 -6.16 5.55 -2.76
CA ALA A 46 -6.34 6.97 -2.52
C ALA A 46 -6.58 7.27 -1.03
N GLY A 47 -7.26 6.37 -0.33
CA GLY A 47 -7.58 6.54 1.09
C GLY A 47 -6.62 5.83 2.04
N LEU A 48 -5.47 5.39 1.55
CA LEU A 48 -4.54 4.57 2.34
C LEU A 48 -4.07 5.27 3.61
N SER A 49 -3.92 6.60 3.57
CA SER A 49 -3.50 7.37 4.74
C SER A 49 -4.45 7.22 5.92
N ARG A 50 -5.75 7.01 5.68
CA ARG A 50 -6.71 6.74 6.76
C ARG A 50 -6.41 5.42 7.47
N LEU A 51 -5.95 4.43 6.71
CA LEU A 51 -5.58 3.14 7.30
C LEU A 51 -4.28 3.25 8.09
N ALA A 52 -3.37 4.12 7.66
CA ALA A 52 -2.13 4.38 8.40
C ALA A 52 -2.42 4.96 9.78
N GLU A 53 -3.52 5.70 9.94
CA GLU A 53 -3.93 6.27 11.23
C GLU A 53 -4.34 5.21 12.25
N LEU A 54 -4.58 3.97 11.84
CA LEU A 54 -4.92 2.89 12.77
C LEU A 54 -3.73 2.51 13.67
N GLY A 55 -2.52 2.87 13.31
CA GLY A 55 -1.33 2.73 14.14
C GLY A 55 -0.28 1.77 13.59
N PRO A 56 -0.59 0.48 13.39
CA PRO A 56 0.42 -0.46 12.87
C PRO A 56 0.90 -0.10 11.47
N PRO A 57 2.14 -0.47 11.12
CA PRO A 57 2.66 -0.24 9.77
C PRO A 57 1.81 -0.93 8.71
N LEU A 58 1.67 -0.29 7.56
CA LEU A 58 0.95 -0.86 6.42
C LEU A 58 1.90 -1.60 5.49
N LEU A 59 1.52 -2.82 5.13
CA LEU A 59 2.18 -3.61 4.10
C LEU A 59 1.28 -3.61 2.87
N VAL A 60 1.83 -3.26 1.72
CA VAL A 60 1.07 -3.11 0.47
C VAL A 60 1.72 -3.92 -0.65
N GLY A 61 0.91 -4.70 -1.35
CA GLY A 61 1.35 -5.48 -2.50
C GLY A 61 0.51 -5.16 -3.72
N LEU A 62 1.03 -4.33 -4.61
CA LEU A 62 0.36 -3.89 -5.84
C LEU A 62 1.10 -4.34 -7.11
N SER A 63 2.27 -5.00 -6.94
CA SER A 63 3.14 -5.36 -8.05
C SER A 63 2.47 -6.32 -9.02
N ARG A 64 2.47 -5.97 -10.31
CA ARG A 64 1.98 -6.79 -11.43
C ARG A 64 0.55 -7.30 -11.29
N LYS A 65 -0.28 -6.69 -10.45
CA LYS A 65 -1.63 -7.18 -10.22
C LYS A 65 -2.59 -6.88 -11.39
N SER A 66 -3.65 -7.65 -11.47
CA SER A 66 -4.66 -7.54 -12.54
C SER A 66 -5.29 -6.15 -12.66
N LEU A 67 -5.27 -5.37 -11.58
CA LEU A 67 -5.67 -3.97 -11.58
C LEU A 67 -5.02 -3.21 -12.75
N ILE A 68 -3.71 -3.40 -12.95
CA ILE A 68 -2.97 -2.72 -14.02
C ILE A 68 -3.46 -3.18 -15.38
N GLY A 69 -3.72 -4.46 -15.54
CA GLY A 69 -4.26 -4.99 -16.79
C GLY A 69 -5.62 -4.42 -17.13
N LYS A 70 -6.49 -4.29 -16.12
CA LYS A 70 -7.83 -3.72 -16.30
C LYS A 70 -7.83 -2.25 -16.64
N LEU A 71 -6.90 -1.49 -16.07
CA LEU A 71 -6.83 -0.04 -16.30
C LEU A 71 -6.08 0.32 -17.57
N LEU A 72 -4.99 -0.37 -17.88
CA LEU A 72 -4.07 0.02 -18.95
C LEU A 72 -4.05 -0.96 -20.12
N GLY A 73 -4.70 -2.11 -20.00
CA GLY A 73 -4.64 -3.14 -21.03
C GLY A 73 -3.27 -3.77 -21.17
N ARG A 74 -2.42 -3.71 -20.14
CA ARG A 74 -1.06 -4.27 -20.19
C ARG A 74 -1.05 -5.71 -19.70
N GLY A 75 -0.33 -6.56 -20.43
CA GLY A 75 -0.08 -7.93 -19.99
C GLY A 75 0.90 -7.97 -18.81
N VAL A 76 1.02 -9.13 -18.19
CA VAL A 76 1.87 -9.33 -17.01
C VAL A 76 3.30 -8.82 -17.22
N ASP A 77 3.85 -9.06 -18.42
CA ASP A 77 5.23 -8.69 -18.75
C ASP A 77 5.42 -7.19 -18.99
N GLU A 78 4.33 -6.43 -19.03
CA GLU A 78 4.36 -5.02 -19.36
C GLU A 78 3.89 -4.14 -18.20
N ARG A 79 3.83 -4.68 -16.99
CA ARG A 79 3.25 -3.99 -15.83
C ARG A 79 4.25 -3.29 -14.93
N LEU A 80 5.54 -3.34 -15.26
CA LEU A 80 6.57 -2.75 -14.40
C LEU A 80 6.39 -1.24 -14.20
N PRO A 81 6.27 -0.42 -15.25
CA PRO A 81 6.13 1.02 -15.05
C PRO A 81 4.96 1.39 -14.15
N ALA A 82 3.79 0.76 -14.38
CA ALA A 82 2.60 1.04 -13.58
C ALA A 82 2.77 0.52 -12.15
N SER A 83 3.42 -0.64 -11.97
CA SER A 83 3.73 -1.16 -10.63
C SER A 83 4.59 -0.20 -9.84
N LEU A 84 5.58 0.44 -10.47
CA LEU A 84 6.42 1.43 -9.83
C LEU A 84 5.61 2.67 -9.44
N GLY A 85 4.72 3.13 -10.32
CA GLY A 85 3.83 4.25 -10.02
C GLY A 85 2.95 3.96 -8.81
N LEU A 86 2.36 2.77 -8.74
CA LEU A 86 1.53 2.37 -7.62
C LEU A 86 2.34 2.29 -6.32
N ALA A 87 3.58 1.81 -6.38
CA ALA A 87 4.45 1.73 -5.21
C ALA A 87 4.75 3.12 -4.64
N VAL A 88 5.05 4.09 -5.50
CA VAL A 88 5.31 5.47 -5.08
C VAL A 88 4.05 6.10 -4.46
N LEU A 89 2.90 5.91 -5.11
CA LEU A 89 1.63 6.42 -4.58
C LEU A 89 1.30 5.82 -3.21
N ALA A 90 1.58 4.52 -3.03
CA ALA A 90 1.37 3.86 -1.75
C ALA A 90 2.33 4.39 -0.67
N ALA A 91 3.60 4.55 -1.01
CA ALA A 91 4.60 5.09 -0.07
C ALA A 91 4.23 6.49 0.39
N GLU A 92 3.82 7.34 -0.55
CA GLU A 92 3.40 8.71 -0.27
C GLU A 92 2.20 8.75 0.68
N ARG A 93 1.34 7.74 0.62
CA ARG A 93 0.12 7.66 1.43
C ARG A 93 0.26 6.82 2.69
N GLY A 94 1.48 6.51 3.09
CA GLY A 94 1.75 5.92 4.39
C GLY A 94 2.09 4.44 4.42
N ALA A 95 2.28 3.79 3.28
CA ALA A 95 2.78 2.42 3.27
C ALA A 95 4.21 2.38 3.81
N SER A 96 4.46 1.48 4.74
CA SER A 96 5.78 1.29 5.34
C SER A 96 6.55 0.14 4.70
N ILE A 97 5.84 -0.85 4.21
CA ILE A 97 6.42 -2.04 3.58
C ILE A 97 5.73 -2.26 2.24
N ILE A 98 6.52 -2.40 1.20
CA ILE A 98 5.99 -2.65 -0.14
C ILE A 98 6.52 -3.99 -0.63
N ARG A 99 5.59 -4.93 -0.88
CA ARG A 99 5.91 -6.22 -1.46
C ARG A 99 5.88 -6.10 -2.97
N THR A 100 6.96 -6.47 -3.62
CA THR A 100 7.10 -6.33 -5.07
C THR A 100 7.91 -7.48 -5.68
N HIS A 101 7.64 -7.78 -6.95
CA HIS A 101 8.45 -8.72 -7.73
C HIS A 101 9.74 -8.07 -8.23
N ASP A 102 9.76 -6.75 -8.34
CA ASP A 102 10.84 -5.99 -8.95
C ASP A 102 11.49 -5.09 -7.89
N VAL A 103 12.25 -5.73 -6.98
CA VAL A 103 12.76 -5.06 -5.78
C VAL A 103 13.67 -3.88 -6.11
N ALA A 104 14.69 -4.10 -6.94
CA ALA A 104 15.66 -3.04 -7.25
C ALA A 104 14.99 -1.82 -7.88
N ALA A 105 14.13 -2.04 -8.88
CA ALA A 105 13.43 -0.94 -9.55
C ALA A 105 12.49 -0.21 -8.58
N THR A 106 11.81 -0.95 -7.70
CA THR A 106 10.89 -0.36 -6.72
C THR A 106 11.67 0.45 -5.69
N VAL A 107 12.80 -0.03 -5.21
CA VAL A 107 13.67 0.71 -4.29
C VAL A 107 14.08 2.04 -4.90
N ASP A 108 14.52 2.04 -6.15
CA ASP A 108 14.92 3.27 -6.84
C ASP A 108 13.76 4.25 -6.98
N ALA A 109 12.58 3.75 -7.38
CA ALA A 109 11.42 4.60 -7.56
C ALA A 109 10.99 5.25 -6.23
N VAL A 110 10.91 4.48 -5.16
CA VAL A 110 10.53 4.99 -3.84
C VAL A 110 11.60 5.91 -3.27
N ALA A 111 12.88 5.63 -3.54
CA ALA A 111 13.98 6.46 -3.09
C ALA A 111 13.89 7.89 -3.66
N MET A 112 13.38 8.05 -4.89
CA MET A 112 13.18 9.38 -5.45
C MET A 112 12.14 10.18 -4.67
N TRP A 113 11.04 9.53 -4.30
CA TRP A 113 10.02 10.17 -3.46
C TRP A 113 10.61 10.53 -2.09
N GLN A 114 11.32 9.61 -1.46
CA GLN A 114 11.94 9.85 -0.15
C GLN A 114 12.95 11.01 -0.20
N SER A 115 13.74 11.07 -1.25
CA SER A 115 14.71 12.14 -1.42
C SER A 115 14.04 13.51 -1.54
N MET A 116 12.92 13.57 -2.24
CA MET A 116 12.13 14.79 -2.35
C MET A 116 11.56 15.19 -0.98
N GLU A 117 11.01 14.25 -0.23
CA GLU A 117 10.46 14.52 1.09
C GLU A 117 11.54 15.03 2.05
N GLU A 118 12.72 14.43 2.02
CA GLU A 118 13.85 14.87 2.85
C GLU A 118 14.31 16.28 2.48
N ALA A 119 14.31 16.60 1.19
CA ALA A 119 14.68 17.93 0.71
C ALA A 119 13.66 18.99 1.19
N VAL A 120 12.39 18.65 1.21
CA VAL A 120 11.33 19.56 1.69
C VAL A 120 11.48 19.83 3.19
N LEU A 121 11.90 18.82 3.95
CA LEU A 121 12.08 18.96 5.39
C LEU A 121 13.38 19.64 5.77
N SER A 122 14.29 19.79 4.83
CA SER A 122 15.56 20.48 5.02
C SER A 122 15.35 21.98 4.94
N ASP A 123 16.03 22.74 5.77
CA ASP A 123 15.96 24.21 5.79
C ASP A 123 16.84 24.89 4.75
N GLU A 124 17.29 24.13 3.76
CA GLU A 124 18.28 24.65 2.87
C GLU A 124 17.83 25.62 1.83
#